data_916da30c8ad27134b5acf2c23e980519
#
_entry.id   916da30c8ad27134b5acf2c23e980519
#
_cell.length_a   1.000
_cell.length_b   1.000
_cell.length_c   1.000
_cell.angle_alpha   90.00
_cell.angle_beta   90.00
_cell.angle_gamma   90.00
#
_symmetry.space_group_name_H-M   'P 1'
#
loop_
_entity.id
_entity.type
_entity.pdbx_description
1 polymer ?
#
loop_
_entity_poly.entity_id
_entity_poly.type
_entity_poly.pdbx_seq_one_letter_code
_entity_poly.pdbx_strand_id
1 'polypeptide(L)'
;MNKTNPNILVFASGTKTGGGSGFETMVRASRTSPPILDAWICAVVSNHFGGGVWQRAKALGVQAEYWAGPYLAEGYQNFVKLFKADYVMLSGWLKLVAGLDPARTINIHPGPLPRFGGPKLYGHYVHEAVMAAYHRGEITHSAITMHFVDPVYDRGPVFFALPIPIEPNDTPETLAAKVNRAEHEWQPRVLNYVVHGQVRLVGNEVVYESAELQRLLRPEAEKQP
;
A
#
# COMPACT_ATOMS: atom_id res chain seq x y z
N MET A 1 -1.73 0.31 31.16
CA MET A 1 -0.57 0.42 30.24
C MET A 1 -0.96 1.45 29.21
N ASN A 2 -0.25 2.59 29.15
CA ASN A 2 -0.49 3.57 28.08
C ASN A 2 -0.14 2.89 26.75
N LYS A 3 -1.16 2.65 25.92
CA LYS A 3 -0.97 2.13 24.58
C LYS A 3 -0.28 3.23 23.77
N THR A 4 1.04 3.12 23.62
CA THR A 4 1.74 3.99 22.65
C THR A 4 1.22 3.62 21.26
N ASN A 5 0.88 4.63 20.46
CA ASN A 5 0.41 4.41 19.09
C ASN A 5 1.48 3.63 18.29
N PRO A 6 1.08 2.66 17.44
CA PRO A 6 2.01 1.88 16.63
C PRO A 6 2.88 2.78 15.74
N ASN A 7 4.17 2.45 15.61
CA ASN A 7 5.10 3.10 14.71
C ASN A 7 5.04 2.46 13.33
N ILE A 8 4.80 3.24 12.30
CA ILE A 8 4.79 2.78 10.90
C ILE A 8 5.98 3.40 10.16
N LEU A 9 6.82 2.55 9.60
CA LEU A 9 7.86 2.92 8.65
C LEU A 9 7.31 2.78 7.23
N VAL A 10 7.40 3.83 6.43
CA VAL A 10 6.92 3.81 5.04
C VAL A 10 8.09 3.68 4.09
N PHE A 11 7.96 2.78 3.09
CA PHE A 11 8.85 2.75 1.92
C PHE A 11 8.08 3.28 0.71
N ALA A 12 8.64 4.27 0.03
CA ALA A 12 8.04 4.90 -1.14
C ALA A 12 9.12 5.28 -2.17
N SER A 13 9.08 4.73 -3.37
CA SER A 13 10.05 5.07 -4.40
C SER A 13 9.89 6.52 -4.88
N GLY A 14 8.71 6.87 -5.36
CA GLY A 14 8.48 8.14 -6.04
C GLY A 14 9.32 8.27 -7.31
N THR A 15 9.56 9.51 -7.70
CA THR A 15 10.42 9.91 -8.81
C THR A 15 11.27 11.13 -8.40
N LYS A 16 12.14 11.61 -9.28
CA LYS A 16 12.92 12.83 -9.04
C LYS A 16 12.05 14.07 -8.75
N THR A 17 10.82 14.11 -9.28
CA THR A 17 9.95 15.29 -9.21
C THR A 17 8.56 15.00 -8.61
N GLY A 18 8.20 13.74 -8.38
CA GLY A 18 6.85 13.37 -7.92
C GLY A 18 6.80 12.09 -7.10
N GLY A 19 5.57 11.61 -6.85
CA GLY A 19 5.30 10.43 -6.04
C GLY A 19 5.20 10.70 -4.55
N GLY A 20 4.86 9.67 -3.78
CA GLY A 20 4.71 9.77 -2.33
C GLY A 20 3.37 10.34 -1.85
N SER A 21 2.37 10.43 -2.71
CA SER A 21 1.04 10.93 -2.31
C SER A 21 0.36 10.03 -1.28
N GLY A 22 0.48 8.71 -1.39
CA GLY A 22 -0.03 7.78 -0.40
C GLY A 22 0.65 7.96 0.97
N PHE A 23 1.98 8.15 0.99
CA PHE A 23 2.70 8.51 2.22
C PHE A 23 2.16 9.81 2.83
N GLU A 24 2.01 10.87 2.04
CA GLU A 24 1.45 12.14 2.51
C GLU A 24 0.05 11.95 3.10
N THR A 25 -0.80 11.19 2.42
CA THR A 25 -2.17 10.90 2.87
C THR A 25 -2.19 10.20 4.23
N MET A 26 -1.33 9.20 4.44
CA MET A 26 -1.22 8.52 5.74
C MET A 26 -0.77 9.46 6.85
N VAL A 27 0.22 10.33 6.60
CA VAL A 27 0.67 11.34 7.58
C VAL A 27 -0.45 12.30 7.93
N ARG A 28 -1.20 12.79 6.93
CA ARG A 28 -2.33 13.70 7.19
C ARG A 28 -3.45 12.99 7.96
N ALA A 29 -3.78 11.75 7.60
CA ALA A 29 -4.79 10.92 8.26
C ALA A 29 -4.43 10.61 9.73
N SER A 30 -3.13 10.47 10.05
CA SER A 30 -2.67 10.27 11.43
C SER A 30 -2.75 11.53 12.29
N ARG A 31 -2.96 12.70 11.69
CA ARG A 31 -3.01 14.00 12.37
C ARG A 31 -4.42 14.62 12.43
N THR A 32 -5.44 13.90 11.94
CA THR A 32 -6.84 14.34 12.12
C THR A 32 -7.30 14.17 13.56
N SER A 33 -8.38 14.84 13.94
CA SER A 33 -8.97 14.72 15.29
C SER A 33 -10.46 14.38 15.16
N PRO A 34 -10.90 13.15 15.46
CA PRO A 34 -10.08 11.98 15.82
C PRO A 34 -9.23 11.50 14.64
N PRO A 35 -8.13 10.76 14.89
CA PRO A 35 -7.28 10.25 13.82
C PRO A 35 -8.00 9.19 13.00
N ILE A 36 -7.87 9.29 11.66
CA ILE A 36 -8.33 8.24 10.73
C ILE A 36 -7.38 7.04 10.77
N LEU A 37 -6.09 7.31 10.93
CA LEU A 37 -5.05 6.33 11.17
C LEU A 37 -4.44 6.61 12.55
N ASP A 38 -4.84 5.84 13.56
CA ASP A 38 -4.33 5.99 14.92
C ASP A 38 -2.97 5.28 15.07
N ALA A 39 -1.96 5.86 14.44
CA ALA A 39 -0.59 5.40 14.40
C ALA A 39 0.38 6.56 14.14
N TRP A 40 1.66 6.37 14.43
CA TRP A 40 2.71 7.33 14.15
C TRP A 40 3.50 6.94 12.90
N ILE A 41 3.55 7.81 11.89
CA ILE A 41 4.45 7.63 10.74
C ILE A 41 5.83 8.11 11.14
N CYS A 42 6.69 7.18 11.56
CA CYS A 42 7.98 7.50 12.17
C CYS A 42 9.03 7.99 11.15
N ALA A 43 9.01 7.45 9.94
CA ALA A 43 9.89 7.89 8.86
C ALA A 43 9.38 7.39 7.49
N VAL A 44 9.96 7.93 6.42
CA VAL A 44 9.84 7.41 5.07
C VAL A 44 11.22 7.14 4.47
N VAL A 45 11.37 5.97 3.82
CA VAL A 45 12.57 5.59 3.07
C VAL A 45 12.29 5.71 1.58
N SER A 46 13.17 6.40 0.85
CA SER A 46 13.07 6.53 -0.60
C SER A 46 14.40 6.24 -1.30
N ASN A 47 14.34 5.68 -2.50
CA ASN A 47 15.48 5.45 -3.36
C ASN A 47 15.76 6.59 -4.36
N HIS A 48 15.10 7.73 -4.19
CA HIS A 48 15.36 8.97 -4.95
C HIS A 48 15.71 10.11 -3.99
N PHE A 49 17.00 10.40 -3.88
CA PHE A 49 17.49 11.51 -3.04
C PHE A 49 16.90 12.85 -3.51
N GLY A 50 16.32 13.61 -2.58
CA GLY A 50 15.74 14.91 -2.88
C GLY A 50 14.50 14.89 -3.79
N GLY A 51 13.98 13.70 -4.13
CA GLY A 51 12.82 13.53 -4.99
C GLY A 51 11.50 13.91 -4.34
N GLY A 52 10.37 13.64 -5.02
CA GLY A 52 9.04 14.05 -4.58
C GLY A 52 8.65 13.53 -3.19
N VAL A 53 9.05 12.30 -2.83
CA VAL A 53 8.83 11.75 -1.47
C VAL A 53 9.55 12.59 -0.41
N TRP A 54 10.81 12.98 -0.66
CA TRP A 54 11.61 13.81 0.23
C TRP A 54 11.00 15.19 0.43
N GLN A 55 10.54 15.81 -0.67
CA GLN A 55 9.92 17.13 -0.62
C GLN A 55 8.66 17.11 0.24
N ARG A 56 7.83 16.06 0.10
CA ARG A 56 6.63 15.85 0.93
C ARG A 56 7.00 15.61 2.39
N ALA A 57 7.99 14.75 2.65
CA ALA A 57 8.44 14.48 4.01
C ALA A 57 8.91 15.75 4.72
N LYS A 58 9.72 16.57 4.03
CA LYS A 58 10.17 17.87 4.53
C LYS A 58 9.00 18.81 4.84
N ALA A 59 8.04 18.92 3.92
CA ALA A 59 6.86 19.77 4.10
C ALA A 59 5.97 19.31 5.27
N LEU A 60 5.95 18.00 5.55
CA LEU A 60 5.19 17.39 6.62
C LEU A 60 5.95 17.28 7.96
N GLY A 61 7.24 17.63 7.99
CA GLY A 61 8.08 17.46 9.17
C GLY A 61 8.26 16.00 9.58
N VAL A 62 8.31 15.07 8.60
CA VAL A 62 8.58 13.65 8.80
C VAL A 62 10.01 13.35 8.36
N GLN A 63 10.72 12.50 9.11
CA GLN A 63 12.07 12.08 8.76
C GLN A 63 12.07 11.30 7.45
N ALA A 64 13.01 11.64 6.55
CA ALA A 64 13.20 10.95 5.28
C ALA A 64 14.61 10.37 5.19
N GLU A 65 14.70 9.12 4.75
CA GLU A 65 15.96 8.41 4.54
C GLU A 65 16.16 8.06 3.07
N TYR A 66 17.39 8.25 2.62
CA TYR A 66 17.79 7.83 1.27
C TYR A 66 18.42 6.45 1.29
N TRP A 67 17.97 5.58 0.40
CA TRP A 67 18.55 4.26 0.25
C TRP A 67 18.77 3.90 -1.22
N ALA A 68 20.04 3.94 -1.66
CA ALA A 68 20.42 3.57 -3.02
C ALA A 68 20.47 2.05 -3.25
N GLY A 69 20.32 1.24 -2.19
CA GLY A 69 20.56 -0.20 -2.19
C GLY A 69 21.92 -0.56 -1.60
N PRO A 70 22.30 -1.81 -1.62
CA PRO A 70 21.53 -2.94 -2.17
C PRO A 70 20.27 -3.25 -1.33
N TYR A 71 19.19 -3.68 -2.01
CA TYR A 71 17.89 -3.94 -1.37
C TYR A 71 17.84 -5.37 -0.82
N LEU A 72 18.72 -5.65 0.14
CA LEU A 72 18.83 -6.94 0.80
C LEU A 72 18.10 -6.95 2.14
N ALA A 73 17.81 -8.15 2.67
CA ALA A 73 17.08 -8.36 3.92
C ALA A 73 17.64 -7.53 5.08
N GLU A 74 18.95 -7.53 5.25
CA GLU A 74 19.63 -6.78 6.31
C GLU A 74 19.33 -5.28 6.27
N GLY A 75 19.31 -4.68 5.06
CA GLY A 75 19.01 -3.26 4.89
C GLY A 75 17.62 -2.90 5.36
N TYR A 76 16.61 -3.69 4.98
CA TYR A 76 15.24 -3.51 5.46
C TYR A 76 15.12 -3.65 6.97
N GLN A 77 15.73 -4.72 7.54
CA GLN A 77 15.73 -4.98 8.98
C GLN A 77 16.42 -3.86 9.78
N ASN A 78 17.50 -3.29 9.24
CA ASN A 78 18.21 -2.17 9.86
C ASN A 78 17.32 -0.92 9.95
N PHE A 79 16.54 -0.58 8.92
CA PHE A 79 15.59 0.51 8.99
C PHE A 79 14.47 0.26 10.00
N VAL A 80 13.90 -0.95 10.02
CA VAL A 80 12.87 -1.32 11.01
C VAL A 80 13.41 -1.16 12.44
N LYS A 81 14.63 -1.63 12.70
CA LYS A 81 15.30 -1.51 14.00
C LYS A 81 15.64 -0.06 14.35
N LEU A 82 16.17 0.71 13.40
CA LEU A 82 16.55 2.11 13.58
C LEU A 82 15.35 2.96 14.03
N PHE A 83 14.22 2.79 13.35
CA PHE A 83 12.99 3.55 13.62
C PHE A 83 12.07 2.89 14.63
N LYS A 84 12.44 1.74 15.20
CA LYS A 84 11.61 0.95 16.13
C LYS A 84 10.20 0.77 15.56
N ALA A 85 10.11 0.46 14.27
CA ALA A 85 8.84 0.32 13.58
C ALA A 85 8.13 -0.95 14.00
N ASP A 86 6.84 -0.83 14.34
CA ASP A 86 5.96 -1.96 14.62
C ASP A 86 5.41 -2.55 13.33
N TYR A 87 5.23 -1.70 12.31
CA TYR A 87 4.73 -2.06 10.97
C TYR A 87 5.52 -1.38 9.87
N VAL A 88 5.55 -2.03 8.72
CA VAL A 88 6.11 -1.50 7.47
C VAL A 88 4.99 -1.35 6.46
N MET A 89 4.89 -0.17 5.83
CA MET A 89 3.96 0.09 4.75
C MET A 89 4.70 0.41 3.46
N LEU A 90 4.46 -0.39 2.42
CA LEU A 90 4.95 -0.14 1.07
C LEU A 90 3.89 0.68 0.33
N SER A 91 4.19 1.93 0.01
CA SER A 91 3.29 2.84 -0.70
C SER A 91 3.98 3.35 -1.97
N GLY A 92 3.85 2.60 -3.05
CA GLY A 92 4.59 2.85 -4.28
C GLY A 92 6.09 2.53 -4.19
N TRP A 93 6.45 1.52 -3.41
CA TRP A 93 7.81 0.98 -3.36
C TRP A 93 8.02 -0.05 -4.46
N LEU A 94 9.01 0.18 -5.34
CA LEU A 94 9.21 -0.61 -6.56
C LEU A 94 10.33 -1.65 -6.45
N LYS A 95 10.85 -1.88 -5.25
CA LYS A 95 11.94 -2.85 -5.02
C LYS A 95 11.38 -4.07 -4.29
N LEU A 96 11.94 -5.24 -4.63
CA LEU A 96 11.58 -6.46 -3.91
C LEU A 96 12.00 -6.34 -2.44
N VAL A 97 11.08 -6.67 -1.56
CA VAL A 97 11.31 -6.65 -0.11
C VAL A 97 11.70 -8.05 0.35
N ALA A 98 12.67 -8.11 1.24
CA ALA A 98 13.14 -9.36 1.82
C ALA A 98 13.41 -9.22 3.33
N GLY A 99 13.26 -10.32 4.07
CA GLY A 99 13.67 -10.43 5.47
C GLY A 99 12.82 -9.65 6.46
N LEU A 100 11.68 -9.11 6.06
CA LEU A 100 10.71 -8.49 6.96
C LEU A 100 9.67 -9.51 7.44
N ASP A 101 9.02 -9.21 8.56
CA ASP A 101 7.90 -10.00 9.08
C ASP A 101 6.68 -9.84 8.17
N PRO A 102 6.20 -10.91 7.51
CA PRO A 102 5.02 -10.82 6.65
C PRO A 102 3.77 -10.33 7.38
N ALA A 103 3.59 -10.69 8.66
CA ALA A 103 2.43 -10.28 9.44
C ALA A 103 2.41 -8.78 9.80
N ARG A 104 3.54 -8.08 9.58
CA ARG A 104 3.73 -6.67 9.89
C ARG A 104 4.16 -5.83 8.69
N THR A 105 4.21 -6.43 7.50
CA THR A 105 4.58 -5.74 6.26
C THR A 105 3.42 -5.75 5.29
N ILE A 106 2.96 -4.56 4.90
CA ILE A 106 1.77 -4.35 4.11
C ILE A 106 2.13 -3.64 2.81
N ASN A 107 1.51 -4.03 1.70
CA ASN A 107 1.59 -3.33 0.43
C ASN A 107 0.19 -2.88 -0.04
N ILE A 108 0.14 -1.77 -0.77
CA ILE A 108 -1.02 -1.36 -1.57
C ILE A 108 -0.65 -1.44 -3.05
N HIS A 109 -1.54 -2.06 -3.83
CA HIS A 109 -1.36 -2.29 -5.26
C HIS A 109 -2.54 -1.72 -6.05
N PRO A 110 -2.29 -0.95 -7.13
CA PRO A 110 -3.33 -0.23 -7.87
C PRO A 110 -4.02 -1.09 -8.94
N GLY A 111 -4.29 -2.36 -8.63
CA GLY A 111 -4.94 -3.28 -9.56
C GLY A 111 -5.50 -4.53 -8.90
N PRO A 112 -6.35 -5.30 -9.62
CA PRO A 112 -6.87 -6.56 -9.13
C PRO A 112 -5.77 -7.63 -9.04
N LEU A 113 -5.47 -8.09 -7.81
CA LEU A 113 -4.55 -9.20 -7.57
C LEU A 113 -5.30 -10.55 -7.56
N PRO A 114 -4.66 -11.64 -7.98
CA PRO A 114 -3.25 -11.74 -8.42
C PRO A 114 -3.03 -11.42 -9.90
N ARG A 115 -4.08 -11.18 -10.69
CA ARG A 115 -4.03 -11.12 -12.17
C ARG A 115 -3.15 -10.00 -12.69
N PHE A 116 -3.21 -8.81 -12.10
CA PHE A 116 -2.48 -7.62 -12.53
C PHE A 116 -1.35 -7.24 -11.58
N GLY A 117 -0.74 -8.21 -10.90
CA GLY A 117 0.42 -8.06 -10.04
C GLY A 117 1.66 -8.77 -10.57
N GLY A 118 2.79 -8.55 -9.90
CA GLY A 118 4.05 -9.20 -10.20
C GLY A 118 5.05 -8.30 -10.95
N PRO A 119 6.18 -8.88 -11.39
CA PRO A 119 7.25 -8.12 -12.02
C PRO A 119 6.77 -7.32 -13.23
N LYS A 120 7.17 -6.05 -13.32
CA LYS A 120 6.83 -5.08 -14.38
C LYS A 120 5.37 -4.55 -14.35
N LEU A 121 4.49 -5.05 -13.48
CA LEU A 121 3.15 -4.52 -13.28
C LEU A 121 3.14 -3.56 -12.09
N TYR A 122 3.53 -2.31 -12.31
CA TYR A 122 3.55 -1.24 -11.31
C TYR A 122 3.19 0.12 -11.92
N GLY A 123 2.63 0.99 -11.12
CA GLY A 123 2.26 2.35 -11.55
C GLY A 123 1.38 2.34 -12.80
N HIS A 124 1.75 3.10 -13.82
CA HIS A 124 0.98 3.26 -15.05
C HIS A 124 0.78 1.94 -15.82
N TYR A 125 1.77 1.04 -15.81
CA TYR A 125 1.69 -0.24 -16.52
C TYR A 125 0.55 -1.16 -16.04
N VAL A 126 0.15 -1.05 -14.77
CA VAL A 126 -1.02 -1.78 -14.27
C VAL A 126 -2.28 -1.28 -14.96
N HIS A 127 -2.45 0.03 -15.06
CA HIS A 127 -3.65 0.62 -15.67
C HIS A 127 -3.72 0.35 -17.17
N GLU A 128 -2.60 0.35 -17.88
CA GLU A 128 -2.53 -0.07 -19.29
C GLU A 128 -2.98 -1.52 -19.44
N ALA A 129 -2.45 -2.43 -18.62
CA ALA A 129 -2.80 -3.85 -18.67
C ALA A 129 -4.28 -4.10 -18.34
N VAL A 130 -4.81 -3.40 -17.33
CA VAL A 130 -6.22 -3.45 -16.94
C VAL A 130 -7.11 -2.94 -18.07
N MET A 131 -6.81 -1.79 -18.66
CA MET A 131 -7.58 -1.23 -19.79
C MET A 131 -7.53 -2.13 -21.02
N ALA A 132 -6.38 -2.73 -21.31
CA ALA A 132 -6.28 -3.70 -22.38
C ALA A 132 -7.18 -4.93 -22.16
N ALA A 133 -7.28 -5.44 -20.92
CA ALA A 133 -8.17 -6.54 -20.58
C ALA A 133 -9.65 -6.11 -20.65
N TYR A 134 -9.99 -4.88 -20.21
CA TYR A 134 -11.32 -4.32 -20.33
C TYR A 134 -11.78 -4.23 -21.80
N HIS A 135 -10.94 -3.72 -22.70
CA HIS A 135 -11.26 -3.62 -24.13
C HIS A 135 -11.41 -5.01 -24.82
N ARG A 136 -10.85 -6.07 -24.24
CA ARG A 136 -11.13 -7.43 -24.70
C ARG A 136 -12.37 -8.07 -24.07
N GLY A 137 -13.08 -7.34 -23.20
CA GLY A 137 -14.27 -7.83 -22.51
C GLY A 137 -13.98 -8.87 -21.40
N GLU A 138 -12.75 -8.93 -20.91
CA GLU A 138 -12.32 -9.91 -19.91
C GLU A 138 -12.63 -9.46 -18.46
N ILE A 139 -12.78 -8.17 -18.24
CA ILE A 139 -13.06 -7.57 -16.94
C ILE A 139 -13.95 -6.34 -17.10
N THR A 140 -14.66 -5.95 -16.05
CA THR A 140 -15.53 -4.75 -16.02
C THR A 140 -15.03 -3.70 -15.04
N HIS A 141 -14.07 -4.03 -14.19
CA HIS A 141 -13.55 -3.14 -13.15
C HIS A 141 -12.05 -3.33 -12.92
N SER A 142 -11.41 -2.29 -12.44
CA SER A 142 -10.11 -2.33 -11.78
C SER A 142 -10.30 -2.54 -10.28
N ALA A 143 -9.24 -2.44 -9.49
CA ALA A 143 -9.34 -2.46 -8.03
C ALA A 143 -8.18 -1.71 -7.38
N ILE A 144 -8.35 -1.37 -6.11
CA ILE A 144 -7.24 -1.23 -5.18
C ILE A 144 -7.17 -2.48 -4.32
N THR A 145 -5.97 -2.98 -4.10
CA THR A 145 -5.75 -4.20 -3.33
C THR A 145 -4.69 -3.96 -2.26
N MET A 146 -4.97 -4.35 -1.01
CA MET A 146 -3.93 -4.40 0.02
C MET A 146 -3.69 -5.84 0.46
N HIS A 147 -2.42 -6.19 0.65
CA HIS A 147 -2.01 -7.54 1.00
C HIS A 147 -0.84 -7.51 1.98
N PHE A 148 -0.69 -8.57 2.74
CA PHE A 148 0.53 -8.82 3.48
C PHE A 148 1.66 -9.20 2.51
N VAL A 149 2.87 -8.74 2.79
CA VAL A 149 3.99 -8.93 1.85
C VAL A 149 4.69 -10.25 2.12
N ASP A 150 4.88 -11.03 1.07
CA ASP A 150 5.72 -12.21 1.05
C ASP A 150 6.97 -11.98 0.16
N PRO A 151 7.92 -12.93 0.09
CA PRO A 151 9.11 -12.77 -0.74
C PRO A 151 8.90 -12.71 -2.25
N VAL A 152 7.66 -12.83 -2.72
CA VAL A 152 7.31 -12.79 -4.15
C VAL A 152 6.44 -11.57 -4.43
N TYR A 153 6.73 -10.82 -5.50
CA TYR A 153 5.95 -9.62 -5.85
C TYR A 153 4.45 -9.91 -5.92
N ASP A 154 3.66 -9.16 -5.14
CA ASP A 154 2.20 -9.09 -5.15
C ASP A 154 1.48 -10.45 -4.99
N ARG A 155 2.13 -11.43 -4.31
CA ARG A 155 1.60 -12.78 -4.10
C ARG A 155 1.13 -13.06 -2.68
N GLY A 156 1.46 -12.19 -1.74
CA GLY A 156 1.07 -12.36 -0.35
C GLY A 156 -0.45 -12.30 -0.13
N PRO A 157 -0.93 -12.76 1.04
CA PRO A 157 -2.35 -12.86 1.34
C PRO A 157 -3.07 -11.52 1.28
N VAL A 158 -4.07 -11.44 0.39
CA VAL A 158 -4.90 -10.24 0.19
C VAL A 158 -5.93 -10.13 1.32
N PHE A 159 -5.99 -8.99 1.99
CA PHE A 159 -6.96 -8.69 3.04
C PHE A 159 -7.93 -7.55 2.71
N PHE A 160 -7.66 -6.79 1.67
CA PHE A 160 -8.53 -5.73 1.18
C PHE A 160 -8.53 -5.70 -0.35
N ALA A 161 -9.72 -5.61 -0.92
CA ALA A 161 -9.90 -5.41 -2.36
C ALA A 161 -11.17 -4.58 -2.59
N LEU A 162 -11.02 -3.40 -3.16
CA LEU A 162 -12.14 -2.54 -3.53
C LEU A 162 -12.23 -2.45 -5.04
N PRO A 163 -13.30 -2.94 -5.69
CA PRO A 163 -13.50 -2.81 -7.12
C PRO A 163 -13.72 -1.34 -7.52
N ILE A 164 -13.09 -0.93 -8.61
CA ILE A 164 -13.20 0.41 -9.20
C ILE A 164 -13.82 0.24 -10.59
N PRO A 165 -15.06 0.66 -10.82
CA PRO A 165 -15.71 0.56 -12.12
C PRO A 165 -14.93 1.27 -13.23
N ILE A 166 -14.84 0.61 -14.39
CA ILE A 166 -14.26 1.18 -15.60
C ILE A 166 -15.40 1.68 -16.48
N GLU A 167 -15.34 2.96 -16.85
CA GLU A 167 -16.30 3.57 -17.73
C GLU A 167 -15.86 3.44 -19.19
N PRO A 168 -16.81 3.44 -20.16
CA PRO A 168 -16.47 3.27 -21.59
C PRO A 168 -15.47 4.27 -22.14
N ASN A 169 -15.40 5.47 -21.56
CA ASN A 169 -14.49 6.54 -21.99
C ASN A 169 -13.22 6.64 -21.13
N ASP A 170 -12.98 5.67 -20.24
CA ASP A 170 -11.74 5.70 -19.47
C ASP A 170 -10.53 5.41 -20.34
N THR A 171 -9.45 6.10 -20.00
CA THR A 171 -8.10 5.84 -20.48
C THR A 171 -7.25 5.30 -19.31
N PRO A 172 -6.06 4.75 -19.55
CA PRO A 172 -5.15 4.39 -18.46
C PRO A 172 -4.91 5.53 -17.47
N GLU A 173 -4.85 6.78 -17.93
CA GLU A 173 -4.63 7.98 -17.10
C GLU A 173 -5.85 8.31 -16.24
N THR A 174 -7.06 8.29 -16.81
CA THR A 174 -8.28 8.56 -16.05
C THR A 174 -8.57 7.46 -15.03
N LEU A 175 -8.32 6.20 -15.41
CA LEU A 175 -8.40 5.06 -14.50
C LEU A 175 -7.37 5.19 -13.37
N ALA A 176 -6.11 5.53 -13.69
CA ALA A 176 -5.08 5.79 -12.68
C ALA A 176 -5.51 6.87 -11.68
N ALA A 177 -6.13 7.95 -12.15
CA ALA A 177 -6.62 9.01 -11.28
C ALA A 177 -7.77 8.55 -10.37
N LYS A 178 -8.70 7.70 -10.88
CA LYS A 178 -9.78 7.09 -10.09
C LYS A 178 -9.20 6.18 -9.00
N VAL A 179 -8.29 5.28 -9.38
CA VAL A 179 -7.65 4.33 -8.48
C VAL A 179 -6.86 5.07 -7.41
N ASN A 180 -6.04 6.06 -7.78
CA ASN A 180 -5.24 6.83 -6.82
C ASN A 180 -6.10 7.60 -5.81
N ARG A 181 -7.25 8.15 -6.23
CA ARG A 181 -8.21 8.78 -5.32
C ARG A 181 -8.74 7.78 -4.30
N ALA A 182 -9.10 6.58 -4.75
CA ALA A 182 -9.57 5.52 -3.87
C ALA A 182 -8.47 5.01 -2.93
N GLU A 183 -7.21 4.89 -3.40
CA GLU A 183 -6.06 4.59 -2.55
C GLU A 183 -5.92 5.61 -1.42
N HIS A 184 -5.99 6.90 -1.73
CA HIS A 184 -5.89 7.97 -0.74
C HIS A 184 -7.01 7.92 0.32
N GLU A 185 -8.20 7.54 -0.07
CA GLU A 185 -9.32 7.40 0.86
C GLU A 185 -9.19 6.16 1.75
N TRP A 186 -8.88 5.01 1.16
CA TRP A 186 -8.98 3.72 1.83
C TRP A 186 -7.69 3.26 2.51
N GLN A 187 -6.52 3.58 1.97
CA GLN A 187 -5.24 3.14 2.53
C GLN A 187 -5.11 3.44 4.04
N PRO A 188 -5.31 4.67 4.54
CA PRO A 188 -5.17 4.94 5.97
C PRO A 188 -6.26 4.24 6.81
N ARG A 189 -7.49 4.16 6.32
CA ARG A 189 -8.61 3.50 7.02
C ARG A 189 -8.37 2.00 7.18
N VAL A 190 -7.95 1.35 6.10
CA VAL A 190 -7.70 -0.09 6.08
C VAL A 190 -6.45 -0.44 6.88
N LEU A 191 -5.40 0.37 6.76
CA LEU A 191 -4.19 0.19 7.56
C LEU A 191 -4.49 0.32 9.07
N ASN A 192 -5.43 1.18 9.46
CA ASN A 192 -5.86 1.32 10.86
C ASN A 192 -6.38 -0.01 11.44
N TYR A 193 -7.16 -0.78 10.69
CA TYR A 193 -7.62 -2.11 11.15
C TYR A 193 -6.46 -3.09 11.37
N VAL A 194 -5.44 -3.03 10.51
CA VAL A 194 -4.26 -3.91 10.62
C VAL A 194 -3.42 -3.55 11.84
N VAL A 195 -3.09 -2.27 12.03
CA VAL A 195 -2.20 -1.86 13.14
C VAL A 195 -2.84 -2.01 14.50
N HIS A 196 -4.17 -2.09 14.58
CA HIS A 196 -4.93 -2.39 15.79
C HIS A 196 -5.31 -3.87 15.94
N GLY A 197 -4.82 -4.74 15.05
CA GLY A 197 -5.00 -6.19 15.16
C GLY A 197 -6.39 -6.70 14.81
N GLN A 198 -7.26 -5.87 14.20
CA GLN A 198 -8.58 -6.27 13.74
C GLN A 198 -8.52 -7.06 12.42
N VAL A 199 -7.44 -6.87 11.67
CA VAL A 199 -7.05 -7.70 10.54
C VAL A 199 -5.62 -8.18 10.78
N ARG A 200 -5.40 -9.49 10.72
CA ARG A 200 -4.11 -10.11 11.05
C ARG A 200 -3.77 -11.21 10.06
N LEU A 201 -2.49 -11.44 9.88
CA LEU A 201 -1.97 -12.64 9.24
C LEU A 201 -1.59 -13.66 10.34
N VAL A 202 -2.16 -14.86 10.26
CA VAL A 202 -1.85 -15.98 11.16
C VAL A 202 -1.42 -17.18 10.29
N GLY A 203 -0.14 -17.50 10.33
CA GLY A 203 0.44 -18.39 9.32
C GLY A 203 0.32 -17.75 7.93
N ASN A 204 -0.42 -18.39 7.03
CA ASN A 204 -0.70 -17.89 5.68
C ASN A 204 -2.17 -17.42 5.50
N GLU A 205 -2.94 -17.36 6.59
CA GLU A 205 -4.35 -17.02 6.53
C GLU A 205 -4.62 -15.63 7.07
N VAL A 206 -5.49 -14.88 6.39
CA VAL A 206 -5.99 -13.60 6.87
C VAL A 206 -7.14 -13.86 7.84
N VAL A 207 -6.99 -13.33 9.05
CA VAL A 207 -8.02 -13.41 10.10
C VAL A 207 -8.60 -12.02 10.34
N TYR A 208 -9.92 -11.91 10.27
CA TYR A 208 -10.66 -10.68 10.57
C TYR A 208 -11.32 -10.81 11.95
N GLU A 209 -11.41 -9.69 12.68
CA GLU A 209 -12.07 -9.65 14.00
C GLU A 209 -13.54 -10.03 13.91
N SER A 210 -14.22 -9.74 12.79
CA SER A 210 -15.60 -10.11 12.55
C SER A 210 -15.89 -10.39 11.07
N ALA A 211 -16.96 -11.17 10.82
CA ALA A 211 -17.45 -11.42 9.46
C ALA A 211 -17.97 -10.14 8.78
N GLU A 212 -18.44 -9.16 9.56
CA GLU A 212 -18.85 -7.86 9.04
C GLU A 212 -17.66 -7.07 8.50
N LEU A 213 -16.56 -7.02 9.26
CA LEU A 213 -15.32 -6.38 8.81
C LEU A 213 -14.77 -7.08 7.56
N GLN A 214 -14.83 -8.41 7.50
CA GLN A 214 -14.42 -9.15 6.32
C GLN A 214 -15.23 -8.75 5.08
N ARG A 215 -16.57 -8.68 5.20
CA ARG A 215 -17.43 -8.24 4.09
C ARG A 215 -17.17 -6.80 3.68
N LEU A 216 -16.89 -5.92 4.63
CA LEU A 216 -16.53 -4.52 4.35
C LEU A 216 -15.23 -4.42 3.55
N LEU A 217 -14.20 -5.16 3.94
CA LEU A 217 -12.87 -5.07 3.36
C LEU A 217 -12.69 -5.94 2.11
N ARG A 218 -13.52 -6.95 1.96
CA ARG A 218 -13.58 -7.82 0.78
C ARG A 218 -15.03 -7.97 0.35
N PRO A 219 -15.66 -6.89 -0.16
CA PRO A 219 -16.93 -7.04 -0.83
C PRO A 219 -16.73 -8.13 -1.88
N GLU A 220 -17.60 -9.14 -1.90
CA GLU A 220 -17.45 -10.33 -2.74
C GLU A 220 -17.01 -9.88 -4.13
N ALA A 221 -15.80 -10.26 -4.51
CA ALA A 221 -15.42 -10.17 -5.90
C ALA A 221 -16.48 -10.99 -6.62
N GLU A 222 -17.35 -10.31 -7.37
CA GLU A 222 -18.30 -10.97 -8.22
C GLU A 222 -17.57 -12.12 -8.88
N LYS A 223 -18.11 -13.32 -8.73
CA LYS A 223 -17.55 -14.54 -9.32
C LYS A 223 -17.28 -14.19 -10.77
N GLN A 224 -16.01 -13.97 -11.06
CA GLN A 224 -15.58 -13.79 -12.44
C GLN A 224 -15.97 -15.07 -13.16
N PRO A 225 -16.64 -14.96 -14.34
CA PRO A 225 -17.00 -16.11 -15.11
C PRO A 225 -15.80 -16.95 -15.54
#